data_d94ac245dd8ce55eea0062764062f0ed
#
_entry.id   d94ac245dd8ce55eea0062764062f0ed
#
_cell.length_a   1.000
_cell.length_b   1.000
_cell.length_c   1.000
_cell.angle_alpha   90.00
_cell.angle_beta   90.00
_cell.angle_gamma   90.00
#
_symmetry.space_group_name_H-M   'P 1'
#
loop_
_entity.id
_entity.type
_entity.pdbx_description
1 polymer ?
#
loop_
_entity_poly.entity_id
_entity_poly.type
_entity_poly.pdbx_seq_one_letter_code
_entity_poly.pdbx_strand_id
1 'polypeptide(L)'
;VSNAEVIKFEQKGEPYFTYCHSHKPVLRIKPGDTIITKTVDASNDAFVPGDSKVYPKLNLTKVNPQTGPFYIEGSEPGDTLVVRIEKITPNKTWGWSGVIPYFGALAPEYRTAMITEPLPDRLYIWQIDPQKKILTVKAPMSKVGELSVPLRPFLGTIGVAPAGKECISAFA
;
A
#
# COMPACT_ATOMS: atom_id res chain seq x y z
N VAL A 1 -3.83 -6.92 34.73
CA VAL A 1 -3.51 -6.04 33.59
C VAL A 1 -2.23 -6.59 32.99
N SER A 2 -2.28 -7.27 31.84
CA SER A 2 -1.07 -7.73 31.17
C SER A 2 -0.29 -6.50 30.70
N ASN A 3 1.01 -6.47 30.93
CA ASN A 3 1.85 -5.41 30.42
C ASN A 3 1.82 -5.45 28.88
N ALA A 4 1.62 -4.29 28.25
CA ALA A 4 1.72 -4.12 26.80
C ALA A 4 3.15 -4.43 26.35
N GLU A 5 3.31 -5.15 25.26
CA GLU A 5 4.60 -5.56 24.72
C GLU A 5 4.92 -4.80 23.43
N VAL A 6 6.22 -4.63 23.16
CA VAL A 6 6.72 -4.11 21.89
C VAL A 6 7.31 -5.27 21.10
N ILE A 7 6.63 -5.65 20.03
CA ILE A 7 6.95 -6.83 19.23
C ILE A 7 7.54 -6.40 17.90
N LYS A 8 8.77 -6.86 17.62
CA LYS A 8 9.35 -6.70 16.28
C LYS A 8 8.96 -7.88 15.42
N PHE A 9 8.30 -7.58 14.30
CA PHE A 9 7.81 -8.58 13.37
C PHE A 9 8.36 -8.35 11.98
N GLU A 10 8.80 -9.39 11.33
CA GLU A 10 9.21 -9.39 9.92
C GLU A 10 8.40 -10.45 9.16
N GLN A 11 7.69 -10.02 8.13
CA GLN A 11 6.91 -10.90 7.28
C GLN A 11 7.81 -11.91 6.61
N LYS A 12 7.49 -13.20 6.77
CA LYS A 12 8.17 -14.31 6.09
C LYS A 12 7.22 -14.95 5.09
N GLY A 13 7.74 -15.33 3.94
CA GLY A 13 6.96 -15.94 2.87
C GLY A 13 6.16 -14.94 2.05
N GLU A 14 5.32 -15.45 1.16
CA GLU A 14 4.49 -14.63 0.27
C GLU A 14 3.36 -13.94 1.08
N PRO A 15 3.16 -12.63 0.90
CA PRO A 15 2.08 -11.92 1.58
C PRO A 15 0.72 -12.31 0.99
N TYR A 16 -0.33 -12.07 1.75
CA TYR A 16 -1.69 -12.14 1.22
C TYR A 16 -2.03 -10.85 0.46
N PHE A 17 -2.93 -10.97 -0.52
CA PHE A 17 -3.47 -9.86 -1.32
C PHE A 17 -4.97 -9.67 -1.11
N THR A 18 -5.49 -10.29 -0.07
CA THR A 18 -6.90 -10.25 0.32
C THR A 18 -7.03 -10.19 1.83
N TYR A 19 -8.16 -9.68 2.30
CA TYR A 19 -8.62 -9.82 3.67
C TYR A 19 -9.56 -11.02 3.73
N CYS A 20 -9.20 -12.05 4.48
CA CYS A 20 -9.96 -13.30 4.51
C CYS A 20 -9.84 -14.00 5.86
N HIS A 21 -10.97 -14.49 6.37
CA HIS A 21 -11.02 -15.23 7.63
C HIS A 21 -10.18 -16.50 7.62
N SER A 22 -9.96 -17.12 6.45
CA SER A 22 -9.18 -18.35 6.30
C SER A 22 -7.66 -18.14 6.28
N HIS A 23 -7.19 -16.88 6.23
CA HIS A 23 -5.77 -16.59 6.30
C HIS A 23 -5.23 -16.92 7.69
N LYS A 24 -4.21 -17.77 7.74
CA LYS A 24 -3.59 -18.15 9.01
C LYS A 24 -2.86 -16.94 9.61
N PRO A 25 -3.15 -16.60 10.87
CA PRO A 25 -2.41 -15.55 11.56
C PRO A 25 -0.92 -15.89 11.64
N VAL A 26 -0.09 -14.89 11.35
CA VAL A 26 1.38 -15.01 11.44
C VAL A 26 1.91 -14.64 12.83
N LEU A 27 1.10 -13.96 13.62
CA LEU A 27 1.41 -13.52 14.97
C LEU A 27 0.11 -13.40 15.78
N ARG A 28 0.19 -13.69 17.07
CA ARG A 28 -0.87 -13.43 18.06
C ARG A 28 -0.43 -12.30 18.96
N ILE A 29 -1.28 -11.32 19.17
CA ILE A 29 -1.03 -10.12 19.96
C ILE A 29 -2.17 -9.86 20.94
N LYS A 30 -1.91 -9.05 21.94
CA LYS A 30 -2.92 -8.62 22.92
C LYS A 30 -3.31 -7.16 22.65
N PRO A 31 -4.52 -6.74 23.05
CA PRO A 31 -4.88 -5.34 23.06
C PRO A 31 -3.85 -4.50 23.84
N GLY A 32 -3.37 -3.42 23.22
CA GLY A 32 -2.33 -2.55 23.80
C GLY A 32 -0.90 -2.86 23.34
N ASP A 33 -0.66 -4.03 22.73
CA ASP A 33 0.66 -4.33 22.17
C ASP A 33 1.02 -3.41 21.01
N THR A 34 2.31 -3.15 20.84
CA THR A 34 2.87 -2.37 19.73
C THR A 34 3.64 -3.27 18.79
N ILE A 35 3.33 -3.20 17.49
CA ILE A 35 4.06 -3.96 16.46
C ILE A 35 4.98 -3.03 15.70
N ILE A 36 6.25 -3.38 15.62
CA ILE A 36 7.24 -2.73 14.74
C ILE A 36 7.47 -3.67 13.56
N THR A 37 7.08 -3.23 12.37
CA THR A 37 7.17 -4.06 11.17
C THR A 37 7.53 -3.25 9.93
N LYS A 38 7.79 -3.93 8.82
CA LYS A 38 7.96 -3.35 7.49
C LYS A 38 6.77 -3.74 6.61
N THR A 39 6.37 -2.83 5.75
CA THR A 39 5.39 -3.08 4.70
C THR A 39 6.03 -2.96 3.33
N VAL A 40 5.41 -3.57 2.33
CA VAL A 40 5.82 -3.52 0.93
C VAL A 40 4.92 -2.52 0.19
N ASP A 41 5.42 -1.90 -0.88
CA ASP A 41 4.61 -0.96 -1.66
C ASP A 41 3.48 -1.66 -2.45
N ALA A 42 2.53 -0.87 -2.94
CA ALA A 42 1.33 -1.36 -3.60
C ALA A 42 1.59 -2.23 -4.84
N SER A 43 2.75 -2.10 -5.49
CA SER A 43 3.11 -2.93 -6.64
C SER A 43 3.73 -4.29 -6.28
N ASN A 44 3.89 -4.57 -4.98
CA ASN A 44 4.65 -5.73 -4.50
C ASN A 44 6.12 -5.69 -4.99
N ASP A 45 6.74 -4.52 -4.87
CA ASP A 45 8.13 -4.26 -5.29
C ASP A 45 8.41 -4.51 -6.78
N ALA A 46 7.38 -4.39 -7.65
CA ALA A 46 7.53 -4.66 -9.07
C ALA A 46 8.41 -3.64 -9.81
N PHE A 47 8.54 -2.41 -9.29
CA PHE A 47 9.25 -1.33 -9.95
C PHE A 47 10.61 -1.06 -9.34
N VAL A 48 11.49 -0.48 -10.17
CA VAL A 48 12.81 0.01 -9.77
C VAL A 48 13.07 1.40 -10.38
N PRO A 49 13.98 2.20 -9.81
CA PRO A 49 14.42 3.44 -10.43
C PRO A 49 14.93 3.21 -11.86
N GLY A 50 14.43 4.02 -12.81
CA GLY A 50 14.70 3.85 -14.23
C GLY A 50 13.52 3.28 -15.03
N ASP A 51 12.54 2.67 -14.38
CA ASP A 51 11.30 2.28 -15.04
C ASP A 51 10.49 3.51 -15.46
N SER A 52 9.83 3.43 -16.61
CA SER A 52 9.06 4.52 -17.20
C SER A 52 7.63 4.15 -17.57
N LYS A 53 7.28 2.87 -17.42
CA LYS A 53 5.95 2.32 -17.71
C LYS A 53 5.49 1.40 -16.60
N VAL A 54 4.19 1.36 -16.38
CA VAL A 54 3.56 0.47 -15.40
C VAL A 54 3.49 -0.96 -15.96
N TYR A 55 3.02 -1.11 -17.19
CA TYR A 55 3.00 -2.39 -17.87
C TYR A 55 4.32 -2.68 -18.61
N PRO A 56 4.75 -3.93 -18.69
CA PRO A 56 4.07 -5.16 -18.24
C PRO A 56 4.39 -5.60 -16.81
N LYS A 57 5.09 -4.78 -16.00
CA LYS A 57 5.59 -5.20 -14.67
C LYS A 57 4.52 -5.35 -13.60
N LEU A 58 3.48 -4.49 -13.63
CA LEU A 58 2.42 -4.55 -12.63
C LEU A 58 1.52 -5.77 -12.83
N ASN A 59 1.48 -6.61 -11.82
CA ASN A 59 0.54 -7.73 -11.77
C ASN A 59 -0.64 -7.36 -10.87
N LEU A 60 -1.79 -7.05 -11.46
CA LEU A 60 -2.99 -6.63 -10.73
C LEU A 60 -3.55 -7.69 -9.77
N THR A 61 -3.16 -8.96 -9.90
CA THR A 61 -3.54 -10.00 -8.93
C THR A 61 -2.63 -10.04 -7.70
N LYS A 62 -1.51 -9.32 -7.74
CA LYS A 62 -0.50 -9.26 -6.67
C LYS A 62 -0.21 -7.82 -6.24
N VAL A 63 -1.22 -6.95 -6.26
CA VAL A 63 -1.12 -5.58 -5.74
C VAL A 63 -1.59 -5.50 -4.29
N ASN A 64 -1.14 -4.48 -3.59
CA ASN A 64 -1.43 -4.20 -2.18
C ASN A 64 -1.13 -5.39 -1.27
N PRO A 65 0.13 -5.88 -1.22
CA PRO A 65 0.53 -6.96 -0.33
C PRO A 65 0.28 -6.58 1.12
N GLN A 66 -0.32 -7.50 1.89
CA GLN A 66 -0.72 -7.27 3.28
C GLN A 66 0.32 -7.87 4.23
N THR A 67 0.82 -7.06 5.17
CA THR A 67 1.64 -7.53 6.29
C THR A 67 0.73 -8.07 7.37
N GLY A 68 0.93 -9.32 7.75
CA GLY A 68 0.06 -10.05 8.67
C GLY A 68 -0.56 -11.29 8.02
N PRO A 69 -1.76 -11.72 8.45
CA PRO A 69 -2.63 -11.10 9.47
C PRO A 69 -2.16 -11.34 10.90
N PHE A 70 -2.50 -10.41 11.78
CA PHE A 70 -2.27 -10.52 13.21
C PHE A 70 -3.56 -10.92 13.92
N TYR A 71 -3.52 -11.96 14.75
CA TYR A 71 -4.65 -12.33 15.59
C TYR A 71 -4.62 -11.52 16.88
N ILE A 72 -5.73 -10.88 17.20
CA ILE A 72 -5.85 -10.09 18.44
C ILE A 72 -6.59 -10.93 19.48
N GLU A 73 -5.92 -11.24 20.58
CA GLU A 73 -6.47 -12.05 21.64
C GLU A 73 -7.71 -11.41 22.27
N GLY A 74 -8.77 -12.18 22.37
CA GLY A 74 -10.03 -11.75 22.96
C GLY A 74 -10.89 -10.86 22.07
N SER A 75 -10.49 -10.58 20.83
CA SER A 75 -11.35 -9.86 19.88
C SER A 75 -12.36 -10.80 19.22
N GLU A 76 -13.58 -10.31 19.03
CA GLU A 76 -14.69 -11.05 18.43
C GLU A 76 -15.33 -10.28 17.29
N PRO A 77 -16.04 -10.96 16.37
CA PRO A 77 -16.83 -10.27 15.33
C PRO A 77 -17.82 -9.25 15.94
N GLY A 78 -17.79 -8.03 15.47
CA GLY A 78 -18.57 -6.91 15.98
C GLY A 78 -17.80 -5.93 16.86
N ASP A 79 -16.61 -6.29 17.30
CA ASP A 79 -15.73 -5.40 18.03
C ASP A 79 -15.17 -4.30 17.12
N THR A 80 -14.88 -3.16 17.70
CA THR A 80 -14.19 -2.05 17.02
C THR A 80 -12.70 -2.14 17.28
N LEU A 81 -11.91 -2.34 16.22
CA LEU A 81 -10.46 -2.29 16.27
C LEU A 81 -9.96 -0.84 16.17
N VAL A 82 -9.27 -0.37 17.21
CA VAL A 82 -8.59 0.92 17.21
C VAL A 82 -7.10 0.70 16.94
N VAL A 83 -6.62 1.17 15.81
CA VAL A 83 -5.19 1.10 15.43
C VAL A 83 -4.56 2.48 15.58
N ARG A 84 -3.58 2.58 16.47
CA ARG A 84 -2.80 3.80 16.64
C ARG A 84 -1.48 3.68 15.89
N ILE A 85 -1.27 4.56 14.91
CA ILE A 85 -0.03 4.62 14.15
C ILE A 85 0.94 5.53 14.90
N GLU A 86 1.94 4.94 15.54
CA GLU A 86 2.94 5.68 16.32
C GLU A 86 3.96 6.38 15.42
N LYS A 87 4.44 5.69 14.38
CA LYS A 87 5.46 6.21 13.49
C LYS A 87 5.44 5.49 12.14
N ILE A 88 5.61 6.25 11.06
CA ILE A 88 5.90 5.71 9.73
C ILE A 88 7.24 6.29 9.25
N THR A 89 8.13 5.42 8.83
CA THR A 89 9.41 5.79 8.25
C THR A 89 9.54 5.13 6.88
N PRO A 90 9.75 5.88 5.80
CA PRO A 90 10.00 5.28 4.50
C PRO A 90 11.19 4.31 4.56
N ASN A 91 11.02 3.13 4.01
CA ASN A 91 12.05 2.08 3.95
C ASN A 91 12.82 2.09 2.62
N LYS A 92 12.50 3.01 1.72
CA LYS A 92 13.17 3.27 0.45
C LYS A 92 13.49 4.77 0.33
N THR A 93 14.46 5.11 -0.51
CA THR A 93 14.80 6.50 -0.88
C THR A 93 14.01 6.99 -2.10
N TRP A 94 13.06 6.23 -2.54
CA TRP A 94 12.21 6.53 -3.68
C TRP A 94 10.81 5.93 -3.51
N GLY A 95 9.87 6.45 -4.28
CA GLY A 95 8.52 5.93 -4.44
C GLY A 95 8.09 6.05 -5.90
N TRP A 96 6.87 5.66 -6.20
CA TRP A 96 6.36 5.73 -7.55
C TRP A 96 4.91 6.21 -7.60
N SER A 97 4.53 6.76 -8.74
CA SER A 97 3.14 6.96 -9.15
C SER A 97 2.99 6.59 -10.61
N GLY A 98 1.83 6.08 -11.00
CA GLY A 98 1.60 5.61 -12.36
C GLY A 98 0.33 6.19 -12.96
N VAL A 99 0.37 6.39 -14.29
CA VAL A 99 -0.81 6.57 -15.12
C VAL A 99 -1.05 5.24 -15.82
N ILE A 100 -2.18 4.63 -15.55
CA ILE A 100 -2.60 3.37 -16.13
C ILE A 100 -3.75 3.68 -17.10
N PRO A 101 -3.66 3.33 -18.40
CA PRO A 101 -4.73 3.54 -19.34
C PRO A 101 -6.04 2.90 -18.85
N TYR A 102 -7.14 3.64 -18.96
CA TYR A 102 -8.49 3.23 -18.54
C TYR A 102 -8.65 2.98 -17.03
N PHE A 103 -7.75 3.51 -16.19
CA PHE A 103 -7.83 3.32 -14.75
C PHE A 103 -7.68 4.64 -13.99
N GLY A 104 -8.47 4.83 -12.92
CA GLY A 104 -8.42 5.98 -12.04
C GLY A 104 -9.46 7.06 -12.36
N ALA A 105 -9.50 8.11 -11.53
CA ALA A 105 -10.54 9.14 -11.57
C ALA A 105 -10.57 9.98 -12.85
N LEU A 106 -9.49 10.02 -13.60
CA LEU A 106 -9.39 10.74 -14.88
C LEU A 106 -9.54 9.82 -16.10
N ALA A 107 -9.77 8.55 -15.87
CA ALA A 107 -10.01 7.58 -16.93
C ALA A 107 -11.52 7.31 -17.06
N PRO A 108 -12.06 7.20 -18.28
CA PRO A 108 -13.42 6.77 -18.45
C PRO A 108 -13.54 5.30 -18.07
N GLU A 109 -14.67 4.94 -17.54
CA GLU A 109 -15.04 3.53 -17.42
C GLU A 109 -15.11 2.89 -18.81
N TYR A 110 -14.85 1.58 -18.90
CA TYR A 110 -14.90 0.79 -20.14
C TYR A 110 -16.15 0.96 -21.01
N ARG A 111 -17.20 1.56 -20.45
CA ARG A 111 -18.52 1.71 -21.07
C ARG A 111 -18.82 3.13 -21.55
N THR A 112 -17.96 4.09 -21.25
CA THR A 112 -18.18 5.49 -21.62
C THR A 112 -17.36 5.81 -22.85
N ALA A 113 -18.02 6.30 -23.91
CA ALA A 113 -17.32 6.82 -25.10
C ALA A 113 -16.41 7.98 -24.68
N MET A 114 -15.15 7.88 -25.06
CA MET A 114 -14.16 8.93 -24.78
C MET A 114 -14.23 10.02 -25.86
N ILE A 115 -14.17 11.27 -25.42
CA ILE A 115 -13.95 12.40 -26.31
C ILE A 115 -12.44 12.52 -26.64
N THR A 116 -11.58 11.99 -25.77
CA THR A 116 -10.12 12.03 -25.92
C THR A 116 -9.52 10.65 -25.81
N GLU A 117 -8.36 10.44 -26.42
CA GLU A 117 -7.59 9.22 -26.28
C GLU A 117 -7.22 8.97 -24.81
N PRO A 118 -7.13 7.72 -24.37
CA PRO A 118 -6.70 7.40 -23.02
C PRO A 118 -5.30 7.94 -22.73
N LEU A 119 -5.08 8.35 -21.51
CA LEU A 119 -3.75 8.75 -21.08
C LEU A 119 -2.75 7.60 -21.27
N PRO A 120 -1.54 7.88 -21.78
CA PRO A 120 -0.55 6.85 -22.03
C PRO A 120 -0.04 6.22 -20.72
N ASP A 121 0.32 4.93 -20.80
CA ASP A 121 1.00 4.25 -19.71
C ASP A 121 2.32 4.95 -19.35
N ARG A 122 2.41 5.43 -18.12
CA ARG A 122 3.59 6.11 -17.59
C ARG A 122 3.81 5.78 -16.13
N LEU A 123 5.08 5.62 -15.77
CA LEU A 123 5.55 5.49 -14.40
C LEU A 123 6.45 6.67 -14.06
N TYR A 124 6.20 7.30 -12.93
CA TYR A 124 7.02 8.39 -12.38
C TYR A 124 7.68 7.93 -11.11
N ILE A 125 9.00 8.03 -11.06
CA ILE A 125 9.79 7.72 -9.86
C ILE A 125 10.03 9.00 -9.08
N TRP A 126 9.57 9.01 -7.84
CA TRP A 126 9.75 10.08 -6.89
C TRP A 126 11.00 9.82 -6.06
N GLN A 127 11.83 10.83 -5.90
CA GLN A 127 12.94 10.80 -4.95
C GLN A 127 12.45 11.23 -3.57
N ILE A 128 12.85 10.51 -2.53
CA ILE A 128 12.51 10.79 -1.14
C ILE A 128 13.73 11.39 -0.45
N ASP A 129 13.61 12.63 0.01
CA ASP A 129 14.59 13.26 0.89
C ASP A 129 14.03 13.29 2.32
N PRO A 130 14.42 12.35 3.19
CA PRO A 130 13.88 12.28 4.55
C PRO A 130 14.39 13.41 5.45
N GLN A 131 15.54 14.01 5.13
CA GLN A 131 16.10 15.13 5.91
C GLN A 131 15.33 16.40 5.64
N LYS A 132 15.08 16.72 4.38
CA LYS A 132 14.26 17.87 3.98
C LYS A 132 12.77 17.62 4.12
N LYS A 133 12.36 16.37 4.35
CA LYS A 133 10.95 15.93 4.40
C LYS A 133 10.17 16.30 3.14
N ILE A 134 10.77 16.06 1.97
CA ILE A 134 10.14 16.30 0.67
C ILE A 134 10.22 15.07 -0.24
N LEU A 135 9.30 15.05 -1.19
CA LEU A 135 9.30 14.18 -2.36
C LEU A 135 9.52 15.03 -3.60
N THR A 136 10.35 14.57 -4.53
CA THR A 136 10.60 15.28 -5.79
C THR A 136 10.44 14.33 -6.96
N VAL A 137 9.76 14.79 -8.02
CA VAL A 137 9.61 14.06 -9.27
C VAL A 137 9.91 14.93 -10.47
N LYS A 138 10.60 14.34 -11.46
CA LYS A 138 10.78 14.98 -12.78
C LYS A 138 9.60 14.66 -13.68
N ALA A 139 9.00 15.70 -14.24
CA ALA A 139 7.89 15.62 -15.19
C ALA A 139 8.26 16.39 -16.48
N PRO A 140 9.20 15.86 -17.30
CA PRO A 140 9.78 16.58 -18.44
C PRO A 140 8.75 16.93 -19.53
N MET A 141 7.62 16.23 -19.56
CA MET A 141 6.51 16.52 -20.48
C MET A 141 5.57 17.61 -19.96
N SER A 142 5.76 18.07 -18.73
CA SER A 142 4.98 19.13 -18.10
C SER A 142 5.73 20.46 -18.19
N LYS A 143 4.98 21.57 -18.31
CA LYS A 143 5.55 22.93 -18.21
C LYS A 143 6.20 23.20 -16.85
N VAL A 144 5.85 22.43 -15.82
CA VAL A 144 6.43 22.54 -14.47
C VAL A 144 7.84 21.96 -14.42
N GLY A 145 8.15 20.96 -15.27
CA GLY A 145 9.45 20.30 -15.34
C GLY A 145 9.79 19.42 -14.13
N GLU A 146 9.78 19.98 -12.94
CA GLU A 146 10.01 19.30 -11.67
C GLU A 146 8.98 19.73 -10.64
N LEU A 147 8.49 18.78 -9.86
CA LEU A 147 7.52 19.01 -8.79
C LEU A 147 8.09 18.49 -7.47
N SER A 148 8.01 19.33 -6.43
CA SER A 148 8.34 18.95 -5.05
C SER A 148 7.11 19.08 -4.16
N VAL A 149 6.89 18.08 -3.29
CA VAL A 149 5.79 18.08 -2.33
C VAL A 149 6.29 17.64 -0.94
N PRO A 150 5.63 18.05 0.15
CA PRO A 150 5.98 17.57 1.49
C PRO A 150 5.86 16.05 1.62
N LEU A 151 6.83 15.42 2.27
CA LEU A 151 6.77 14.01 2.63
C LEU A 151 5.77 13.80 3.78
N ARG A 152 4.66 13.15 3.50
CA ARG A 152 3.62 12.80 4.47
C ARG A 152 3.27 11.32 4.32
N PRO A 153 4.05 10.41 4.93
CA PRO A 153 3.83 8.98 4.78
C PRO A 153 2.54 8.53 5.47
N PHE A 154 1.84 7.59 4.86
CA PHE A 154 0.67 6.93 5.41
C PHE A 154 0.59 5.48 4.90
N LEU A 155 -0.19 4.63 5.56
CA LEU A 155 -0.52 3.30 5.07
C LEU A 155 -1.65 3.43 4.04
N GLY A 156 -1.44 2.89 2.85
CA GLY A 156 -2.42 2.96 1.76
C GLY A 156 -3.66 2.11 2.04
N THR A 157 -3.47 0.96 2.68
CA THR A 157 -4.57 0.06 3.05
C THR A 157 -4.30 -0.60 4.40
N ILE A 158 -5.34 -0.73 5.20
CA ILE A 158 -5.37 -1.46 6.46
C ILE A 158 -6.79 -1.99 6.65
N GLY A 159 -6.93 -3.19 7.14
CA GLY A 159 -8.24 -3.79 7.31
C GLY A 159 -8.24 -4.98 8.25
N VAL A 160 -9.43 -5.51 8.48
CA VAL A 160 -9.69 -6.70 9.26
C VAL A 160 -10.24 -7.81 8.37
N ALA A 161 -10.07 -9.06 8.77
CA ALA A 161 -10.71 -10.17 8.10
C ALA A 161 -12.24 -10.01 8.21
N PRO A 162 -12.99 -10.14 7.09
CA PRO A 162 -14.46 -10.10 7.15
C PRO A 162 -15.00 -11.29 7.91
N ALA A 163 -16.17 -11.12 8.51
CA ALA A 163 -16.91 -12.22 9.11
C ALA A 163 -17.42 -13.20 8.01
N GLY A 164 -17.51 -14.47 8.37
CA GLY A 164 -18.05 -15.51 7.46
C GLY A 164 -17.02 -16.07 6.48
N LYS A 165 -17.47 -16.45 5.29
CA LYS A 165 -16.64 -17.17 4.29
C LYS A 165 -16.08 -16.27 3.19
N GLU A 166 -16.34 -14.99 3.23
CA GLU A 166 -15.94 -14.05 2.21
C GLU A 166 -14.46 -13.68 2.33
N CYS A 167 -13.82 -13.51 1.17
CA CYS A 167 -12.49 -12.94 1.05
C CYS A 167 -12.60 -11.69 0.17
N ILE A 168 -12.12 -10.57 0.66
CA ILE A 168 -12.20 -9.28 -0.01
C ILE A 168 -10.83 -8.94 -0.57
N SER A 169 -10.77 -8.53 -1.84
CA SER A 169 -9.53 -8.08 -2.45
C SER A 169 -8.99 -6.85 -1.73
N ALA A 170 -7.69 -6.82 -1.47
CA ALA A 170 -7.01 -5.61 -0.99
C ALA A 170 -6.89 -4.52 -2.07
N PHE A 171 -7.31 -4.82 -3.30
CA PHE A 171 -7.33 -3.91 -4.45
C PHE A 171 -8.72 -3.27 -4.67
N ALA A 172 -9.75 -3.89 -4.17
CA ALA A 172 -11.14 -3.42 -4.39
C ALA A 172 -11.47 -2.16 -3.55
#